data_00fa3ec6eed0a7b2bd8204a0f3f47fa5
#
_entry.id   00fa3ec6eed0a7b2bd8204a0f3f47fa5
#
_cell.length_a   1.000
_cell.length_b   1.000
_cell.length_c   1.000
_cell.angle_alpha   90.00
_cell.angle_beta   90.00
_cell.angle_gamma   90.00
#
_symmetry.space_group_name_H-M   'P 1'
#
loop_
_entity.id
_entity.type
_entity.pdbx_description
1 polymer ?
#
loop_
_entity_poly.entity_id
_entity_poly.type
_entity_poly.pdbx_seq_one_letter_code
_entity_poly.pdbx_strand_id
1 'polypeptide(L)'
;MKRAVFFIVAALCLITGGQAHAQRALKGMRGLELRGGMVDGFHSSDNRNELGYYFGIAMSTYAKNANKWVFGAEYLNRYYPYKDGRIPMAQFTGEGGYYYKFLSDGSKTFFFSLGASALVGYETVNWGDKLIYDGSTIQNKDAFLYGGAITLEVEAYLTDRVILVLTGRERILWGTTTGHFHTQFGIGCRFMIN
;
A
#
# COMPACT_ATOMS: atom_id res chain seq x y z
N MET A 1 26.13 8.16 3.99
CA MET A 1 25.29 7.40 3.05
C MET A 1 25.91 6.06 2.66
N LYS A 2 27.17 5.98 2.19
CA LYS A 2 27.82 4.69 1.77
C LYS A 2 27.86 3.62 2.87
N ARG A 3 28.08 4.00 4.14
CA ARG A 3 28.11 3.06 5.28
C ARG A 3 26.74 2.46 5.60
N ALA A 4 25.65 3.25 5.50
CA ALA A 4 24.29 2.76 5.72
C ALA A 4 23.87 1.74 4.64
N VAL A 5 24.21 2.01 3.37
CA VAL A 5 23.96 1.07 2.27
C VAL A 5 24.74 -0.24 2.47
N PHE A 6 25.99 -0.18 2.95
CA PHE A 6 26.78 -1.36 3.25
C PHE A 6 26.15 -2.22 4.36
N PHE A 7 25.65 -1.60 5.43
CA PHE A 7 24.97 -2.32 6.51
C PHE A 7 23.64 -2.94 6.05
N ILE A 8 22.89 -2.26 5.18
CA ILE A 8 21.66 -2.79 4.60
C ILE A 8 21.96 -3.99 3.70
N VAL A 9 22.98 -3.90 2.85
CA VAL A 9 23.40 -5.00 1.97
C VAL A 9 23.97 -6.16 2.79
N ALA A 10 24.79 -5.90 3.83
CA ALA A 10 25.32 -6.93 4.71
C ALA A 10 24.21 -7.62 5.52
N ALA A 11 23.22 -6.88 6.02
CA ALA A 11 22.05 -7.44 6.68
C ALA A 11 21.22 -8.31 5.73
N LEU A 12 21.04 -7.88 4.48
CA LEU A 12 20.38 -8.67 3.43
C LEU A 12 21.16 -9.97 3.12
N CYS A 13 22.49 -9.92 3.07
CA CYS A 13 23.33 -11.11 2.84
C CYS A 13 23.31 -12.10 4.02
N LEU A 14 23.21 -11.62 5.26
CA LEU A 14 23.11 -12.48 6.44
C LEU A 14 21.78 -13.22 6.56
N ILE A 15 20.72 -12.71 5.95
CA ILE A 15 19.39 -13.31 5.94
C ILE A 15 19.29 -14.49 4.94
N THR A 16 20.21 -14.57 3.95
CA THR A 16 20.20 -15.63 2.92
C THR A 16 20.85 -16.95 3.36
N GLY A 17 21.37 -17.06 4.58
CA GLY A 17 22.18 -18.17 5.08
C GLY A 17 21.45 -19.41 5.61
N GLY A 18 20.14 -19.55 5.46
CA GLY A 18 19.38 -20.69 5.99
C GLY A 18 18.48 -21.34 4.94
N GLN A 19 18.99 -22.26 4.13
CA GLN A 19 18.18 -23.07 3.21
C GLN A 19 17.45 -24.21 3.95
N ALA A 20 16.40 -23.86 4.70
CA ALA A 20 15.33 -24.82 4.93
C ALA A 20 14.34 -24.68 3.77
N HIS A 21 14.23 -25.68 2.91
CA HIS A 21 13.21 -25.74 1.85
C HIS A 21 11.82 -25.96 2.48
N ALA A 22 11.36 -25.02 3.28
CA ALA A 22 9.98 -25.02 3.75
C ALA A 22 9.06 -24.76 2.57
N GLN A 23 7.93 -25.46 2.54
CA GLN A 23 6.91 -25.24 1.51
C GLN A 23 6.25 -23.89 1.77
N ARG A 24 6.70 -22.86 1.05
CA ARG A 24 6.21 -21.47 1.15
C ARG A 24 4.97 -21.26 0.28
N ALA A 25 4.09 -20.37 0.70
CA ALA A 25 2.86 -20.00 -0.01
C ALA A 25 1.93 -21.19 -0.35
N LEU A 26 1.69 -22.08 0.61
CA LEU A 26 0.77 -23.19 0.44
C LEU A 26 -0.69 -22.72 0.43
N LYS A 27 -1.52 -23.46 -0.30
CA LYS A 27 -2.96 -23.25 -0.31
C LYS A 27 -3.55 -23.32 1.11
N GLY A 28 -4.30 -22.30 1.49
CA GLY A 28 -4.96 -22.18 2.80
C GLY A 28 -4.15 -21.41 3.83
N MET A 29 -2.85 -21.17 3.60
CA MET A 29 -2.06 -20.31 4.49
C MET A 29 -2.62 -18.90 4.54
N ARG A 30 -2.59 -18.29 5.71
CA ARG A 30 -3.06 -16.93 5.95
C ARG A 30 -1.93 -16.06 6.47
N GLY A 31 -1.91 -14.82 6.04
CA GLY A 31 -0.95 -13.83 6.50
C GLY A 31 -1.64 -12.51 6.85
N LEU A 32 -1.20 -11.91 7.95
CA LEU A 32 -1.56 -10.55 8.33
C LEU A 32 -0.44 -9.62 7.89
N GLU A 33 -0.79 -8.57 7.17
CA GLU A 33 0.13 -7.60 6.61
C GLU A 33 -0.11 -6.22 7.22
N LEU A 34 0.96 -5.57 7.63
CA LEU A 34 1.02 -4.14 7.93
C LEU A 34 1.80 -3.47 6.82
N ARG A 35 1.24 -2.44 6.23
CA ARG A 35 1.86 -1.72 5.12
C ARG A 35 1.75 -0.21 5.29
N GLY A 36 2.68 0.50 4.67
CA GLY A 36 2.67 1.95 4.61
C GLY A 36 3.51 2.45 3.45
N GLY A 37 3.31 3.69 3.08
CA GLY A 37 4.02 4.25 1.94
C GLY A 37 3.61 5.67 1.58
N MET A 38 3.98 6.05 0.37
CA MET A 38 3.73 7.37 -0.19
C MET A 38 2.68 7.31 -1.29
N VAL A 39 1.93 8.40 -1.44
CA VAL A 39 0.92 8.58 -2.49
C VAL A 39 1.31 9.79 -3.32
N ASP A 40 1.26 9.63 -4.66
CA ASP A 40 1.52 10.67 -5.66
C ASP A 40 2.89 11.36 -5.57
N GLY A 41 3.85 10.72 -4.88
CA GLY A 41 5.18 11.29 -4.59
C GLY A 41 6.11 11.46 -5.79
N PHE A 42 5.79 10.88 -6.96
CA PHE A 42 6.67 10.92 -8.14
C PHE A 42 6.20 11.86 -9.24
N HIS A 43 5.01 12.41 -9.15
CA HIS A 43 4.43 13.21 -10.24
C HIS A 43 4.64 14.72 -10.10
N SER A 44 5.18 15.19 -8.99
CA SER A 44 5.36 16.64 -8.76
C SER A 44 6.82 17.02 -8.60
N SER A 45 7.42 17.44 -9.68
CA SER A 45 8.76 18.06 -9.69
C SER A 45 8.74 19.45 -9.02
N ASP A 46 7.59 20.08 -8.87
CA ASP A 46 7.45 21.50 -8.42
C ASP A 46 6.75 21.68 -7.05
N ASN A 47 6.02 20.67 -6.57
CA ASN A 47 5.22 20.79 -5.34
C ASN A 47 5.55 19.70 -4.31
N ARG A 48 6.69 19.84 -3.62
CA ARG A 48 7.02 19.03 -2.41
C ARG A 48 5.97 19.09 -1.30
N ASN A 49 4.95 19.91 -1.45
CA ASN A 49 3.90 20.16 -0.45
C ASN A 49 2.68 19.24 -0.58
N GLU A 50 2.59 18.39 -1.62
CA GLU A 50 1.43 17.52 -1.89
C GLU A 50 1.67 16.04 -1.59
N LEU A 51 2.81 15.71 -0.98
CA LEU A 51 3.11 14.34 -0.59
C LEU A 51 2.08 13.80 0.39
N GLY A 52 1.36 12.77 -0.04
CA GLY A 52 0.49 11.99 0.82
C GLY A 52 1.22 10.77 1.39
N TYR A 53 0.73 10.27 2.50
CA TYR A 53 1.14 9.00 3.08
C TYR A 53 -0.06 8.12 3.34
N TYR A 54 0.17 6.83 3.41
CA TYR A 54 -0.87 5.89 3.79
C TYR A 54 -0.35 4.84 4.75
N PHE A 55 -1.27 4.28 5.53
CA PHE A 55 -1.07 3.11 6.35
C PHE A 55 -2.23 2.15 6.15
N GLY A 56 -1.95 0.86 6.12
CA GLY A 56 -2.96 -0.15 5.91
C GLY A 56 -2.66 -1.44 6.64
N ILE A 57 -3.71 -2.19 6.86
CA ILE A 57 -3.69 -3.56 7.35
C ILE A 57 -4.42 -4.43 6.35
N ALA A 58 -3.86 -5.59 6.03
CA ALA A 58 -4.50 -6.52 5.12
C ALA A 58 -4.32 -7.96 5.58
N MET A 59 -5.29 -8.79 5.27
CA MET A 59 -5.24 -10.23 5.43
C MET A 59 -5.16 -10.88 4.05
N SER A 60 -4.16 -11.72 3.86
CA SER A 60 -4.00 -12.52 2.65
C SER A 60 -4.32 -13.98 2.93
N THR A 61 -4.99 -14.64 1.98
CA THR A 61 -5.24 -16.08 2.01
C THR A 61 -4.72 -16.67 0.72
N TYR A 62 -3.72 -17.55 0.83
CA TYR A 62 -3.09 -18.18 -0.33
C TYR A 62 -3.98 -19.26 -0.96
N ALA A 63 -4.10 -19.20 -2.29
CA ALA A 63 -4.78 -20.17 -3.13
C ALA A 63 -3.75 -21.11 -3.78
N LYS A 64 -4.15 -21.81 -4.83
CA LYS A 64 -3.23 -22.65 -5.62
C LYS A 64 -2.17 -21.77 -6.31
N ASN A 65 -0.97 -22.33 -6.51
CA ASN A 65 0.14 -21.71 -7.26
C ASN A 65 0.65 -20.39 -6.64
N ALA A 66 0.54 -20.21 -5.31
CA ALA A 66 0.89 -18.99 -4.60
C ALA A 66 0.06 -17.74 -5.03
N ASN A 67 -1.04 -17.93 -5.74
CA ASN A 67 -2.04 -16.87 -5.89
C ASN A 67 -2.69 -16.59 -4.54
N LYS A 68 -3.30 -15.43 -4.37
CA LYS A 68 -3.93 -15.09 -3.09
C LYS A 68 -5.11 -14.14 -3.21
N TRP A 69 -6.03 -14.28 -2.29
CA TRP A 69 -7.04 -13.27 -1.99
C TRP A 69 -6.48 -12.32 -0.93
N VAL A 70 -6.73 -11.05 -1.11
CA VAL A 70 -6.30 -9.99 -0.17
C VAL A 70 -7.52 -9.16 0.20
N PHE A 71 -7.75 -8.99 1.50
CA PHE A 71 -8.77 -8.12 2.05
C PHE A 71 -8.11 -7.18 3.06
N GLY A 72 -8.38 -5.90 2.96
CA GLY A 72 -7.70 -4.93 3.79
C GLY A 72 -8.47 -3.65 4.00
N ALA A 73 -7.91 -2.84 4.90
CA ALA A 73 -8.33 -1.47 5.14
C ALA A 73 -7.11 -0.55 5.11
N GLU A 74 -7.31 0.65 4.61
CA GLU A 74 -6.25 1.62 4.40
C GLU A 74 -6.72 3.01 4.82
N TYR A 75 -5.87 3.70 5.54
CA TYR A 75 -5.96 5.12 5.84
C TYR A 75 -4.95 5.87 4.99
N LEU A 76 -5.40 6.87 4.26
CA LEU A 76 -4.57 7.75 3.45
C LEU A 76 -4.78 9.18 3.92
N ASN A 77 -3.70 9.92 4.07
CA ASN A 77 -3.73 11.34 4.39
C ASN A 77 -2.93 12.12 3.35
N ARG A 78 -3.48 13.26 2.96
CA ARG A 78 -2.90 14.18 2.00
C ARG A 78 -3.12 15.61 2.45
N TYR A 79 -2.20 16.52 2.11
CA TYR A 79 -2.32 17.93 2.40
C TYR A 79 -2.36 18.72 1.11
N TYR A 80 -3.37 19.56 0.95
CA TYR A 80 -3.48 20.49 -0.16
C TYR A 80 -3.06 21.87 0.26
N PRO A 81 -2.16 22.53 -0.48
CA PRO A 81 -1.77 23.91 -0.20
C PRO A 81 -2.96 24.83 -0.44
N TYR A 82 -3.23 25.70 0.50
CA TYR A 82 -4.25 26.74 0.39
C TYR A 82 -3.75 28.02 1.04
N LYS A 83 -3.48 29.06 0.23
CA LYS A 83 -2.86 30.32 0.65
C LYS A 83 -1.59 30.05 1.49
N ASP A 84 -1.53 30.54 2.72
CA ASP A 84 -0.42 30.37 3.67
C ASP A 84 -0.54 29.10 4.53
N GLY A 85 -1.58 28.27 4.32
CA GLY A 85 -1.85 27.07 5.11
C GLY A 85 -2.01 25.81 4.27
N ARG A 86 -2.45 24.72 4.92
CA ARG A 86 -2.69 23.43 4.29
C ARG A 86 -4.02 22.87 4.77
N ILE A 87 -4.80 22.32 3.84
CA ILE A 87 -6.07 21.66 4.14
C ILE A 87 -5.82 20.14 4.15
N PRO A 88 -6.04 19.46 5.27
CA PRO A 88 -5.91 18.00 5.33
C PRO A 88 -7.08 17.34 4.62
N MET A 89 -6.77 16.29 3.86
CA MET A 89 -7.73 15.35 3.29
C MET A 89 -7.39 13.96 3.79
N ALA A 90 -8.37 13.27 4.34
CA ALA A 90 -8.23 11.90 4.80
C ALA A 90 -9.17 10.99 4.01
N GLN A 91 -8.68 9.81 3.63
CA GLN A 91 -9.47 8.75 3.01
C GLN A 91 -9.36 7.48 3.84
N PHE A 92 -10.51 6.84 4.06
CA PHE A 92 -10.63 5.53 4.68
C PHE A 92 -11.18 4.59 3.61
N THR A 93 -10.41 3.58 3.21
CA THR A 93 -10.80 2.65 2.16
C THR A 93 -10.70 1.21 2.62
N GLY A 94 -11.72 0.42 2.29
CA GLY A 94 -11.68 -1.03 2.35
C GLY A 94 -11.36 -1.60 0.97
N GLU A 95 -10.64 -2.69 0.91
CA GLU A 95 -10.30 -3.37 -0.33
C GLU A 95 -10.57 -4.87 -0.27
N GLY A 96 -10.92 -5.43 -1.43
CA GLY A 96 -10.94 -6.86 -1.67
C GLY A 96 -10.41 -7.15 -3.06
N GLY A 97 -9.44 -8.04 -3.18
CA GLY A 97 -8.77 -8.29 -4.45
C GLY A 97 -8.17 -9.67 -4.58
N TYR A 98 -7.79 -9.99 -5.82
CA TYR A 98 -7.10 -11.21 -6.17
C TYR A 98 -5.76 -10.90 -6.80
N TYR A 99 -4.72 -11.60 -6.35
CA TYR A 99 -3.35 -11.43 -6.79
C TYR A 99 -2.87 -12.71 -7.48
N TYR A 100 -2.49 -12.57 -8.73
CA TYR A 100 -1.96 -13.64 -9.55
C TYR A 100 -0.44 -13.62 -9.51
N LYS A 101 0.18 -14.73 -9.05
CA LYS A 101 1.63 -14.90 -9.08
C LYS A 101 2.05 -15.27 -10.48
N PHE A 102 2.85 -14.43 -11.14
CA PHE A 102 3.35 -14.68 -12.50
C PHE A 102 4.81 -15.10 -12.54
N LEU A 103 5.62 -14.75 -11.52
CA LEU A 103 7.03 -15.10 -11.47
C LEU A 103 7.43 -15.49 -10.04
N SER A 104 8.35 -16.44 -9.91
CA SER A 104 9.05 -16.75 -8.65
C SER A 104 10.44 -17.28 -8.96
N ASP A 105 11.38 -17.04 -8.05
CA ASP A 105 12.72 -17.62 -8.12
C ASP A 105 12.70 -19.13 -7.85
N GLY A 106 13.78 -19.82 -8.23
CA GLY A 106 13.94 -21.26 -8.02
C GLY A 106 13.94 -21.66 -6.54
N SER A 107 14.43 -20.78 -5.67
CA SER A 107 14.49 -20.96 -4.21
C SER A 107 13.17 -20.64 -3.52
N LYS A 108 12.17 -20.12 -4.25
CA LYS A 108 10.88 -19.66 -3.72
C LYS A 108 11.05 -18.63 -2.58
N THR A 109 12.06 -17.80 -2.71
CA THR A 109 12.33 -16.70 -1.78
C THR A 109 11.65 -15.41 -2.25
N PHE A 110 11.58 -15.22 -3.57
CA PHE A 110 10.92 -14.08 -4.18
C PHE A 110 9.71 -14.51 -5.00
N PHE A 111 8.60 -13.79 -4.81
CA PHE A 111 7.40 -13.95 -5.62
C PHE A 111 6.97 -12.60 -6.17
N PHE A 112 6.61 -12.59 -7.44
CA PHE A 112 6.10 -11.42 -8.13
C PHE A 112 4.64 -11.68 -8.50
N SER A 113 3.77 -10.78 -8.08
CA SER A 113 2.33 -10.91 -8.27
C SER A 113 1.74 -9.64 -8.87
N LEU A 114 0.75 -9.83 -9.74
CA LEU A 114 -0.09 -8.76 -10.25
C LEU A 114 -1.47 -8.92 -9.61
N GLY A 115 -1.93 -7.87 -8.93
CA GLY A 115 -3.20 -7.85 -8.23
C GLY A 115 -4.21 -6.92 -8.89
N ALA A 116 -5.48 -7.30 -8.81
CA ALA A 116 -6.60 -6.43 -9.09
C ALA A 116 -7.54 -6.44 -7.88
N SER A 117 -7.95 -5.26 -7.42
CA SER A 117 -8.82 -5.10 -6.26
C SER A 117 -9.93 -4.09 -6.51
N ALA A 118 -11.07 -4.33 -5.88
CA ALA A 118 -12.15 -3.36 -5.73
C ALA A 118 -11.93 -2.57 -4.45
N LEU A 119 -12.25 -1.28 -4.49
CA LEU A 119 -12.11 -0.33 -3.40
C LEU A 119 -13.45 0.32 -3.10
N VAL A 120 -13.75 0.46 -1.81
CA VAL A 120 -14.87 1.27 -1.33
C VAL A 120 -14.40 2.06 -0.12
N GLY A 121 -14.90 3.28 0.05
CA GLY A 121 -14.42 4.08 1.17
C GLY A 121 -15.14 5.42 1.33
N TYR A 122 -14.53 6.23 2.15
CA TYR A 122 -15.01 7.55 2.51
C TYR A 122 -13.85 8.54 2.55
N GLU A 123 -14.08 9.71 1.95
CA GLU A 123 -13.15 10.83 1.94
C GLU A 123 -13.71 11.95 2.80
N THR A 124 -12.89 12.55 3.63
CA THR A 124 -13.23 13.75 4.38
C THR A 124 -12.15 14.81 4.17
N VAL A 125 -12.59 16.03 3.91
CA VAL A 125 -11.73 17.20 3.74
C VAL A 125 -11.89 18.07 4.98
N ASN A 126 -10.77 18.54 5.55
CA ASN A 126 -10.74 19.35 6.76
C ASN A 126 -11.51 18.73 7.95
N TRP A 127 -11.50 17.38 8.04
CA TRP A 127 -12.23 16.61 9.08
C TRP A 127 -13.73 16.95 9.17
N GLY A 128 -14.33 17.36 8.05
CA GLY A 128 -15.75 17.73 7.97
C GLY A 128 -16.04 19.18 8.38
N ASP A 129 -15.06 19.95 8.79
CA ASP A 129 -15.25 21.37 9.10
C ASP A 129 -15.36 22.19 7.81
N LYS A 130 -16.45 22.93 7.69
CA LYS A 130 -16.69 23.81 6.53
C LYS A 130 -15.85 25.08 6.57
N LEU A 131 -15.53 25.61 7.76
CA LEU A 131 -14.78 26.82 7.93
C LEU A 131 -13.29 26.55 7.85
N ILE A 132 -12.61 27.33 7.02
CA ILE A 132 -11.15 27.41 6.98
C ILE A 132 -10.69 28.54 7.90
N TYR A 133 -9.42 28.51 8.30
CA TYR A 133 -8.81 29.49 9.21
C TYR A 133 -8.94 30.97 8.76
N ASP A 134 -9.19 31.23 7.47
CA ASP A 134 -9.35 32.58 6.90
C ASP A 134 -10.83 32.98 6.75
N GLY A 135 -11.78 32.20 7.29
CA GLY A 135 -13.21 32.44 7.19
C GLY A 135 -13.85 31.99 5.89
N SER A 136 -13.10 31.44 4.97
CA SER A 136 -13.63 30.83 3.74
C SER A 136 -14.32 29.49 4.03
N THR A 137 -15.25 29.08 3.17
CA THR A 137 -15.99 27.81 3.34
C THR A 137 -15.65 26.81 2.27
N ILE A 138 -15.47 25.53 2.69
CA ILE A 138 -15.30 24.40 1.78
C ILE A 138 -16.66 23.92 1.30
N GLN A 139 -16.85 23.82 -0.02
CA GLN A 139 -18.11 23.36 -0.60
C GLN A 139 -18.28 21.84 -0.51
N ASN A 140 -17.25 21.08 -0.90
CA ASN A 140 -17.26 19.62 -0.91
C ASN A 140 -16.31 19.08 0.18
N LYS A 141 -16.86 18.68 1.32
CA LYS A 141 -16.09 18.27 2.48
C LYS A 141 -15.99 16.75 2.66
N ASP A 142 -16.99 16.03 2.20
CA ASP A 142 -17.13 14.59 2.39
C ASP A 142 -17.65 13.92 1.13
N ALA A 143 -17.10 12.75 0.79
CA ALA A 143 -17.49 11.99 -0.38
C ALA A 143 -17.39 10.48 -0.14
N PHE A 144 -18.33 9.72 -0.70
CA PHE A 144 -18.23 8.27 -0.76
C PHE A 144 -17.38 7.88 -1.96
N LEU A 145 -16.38 7.04 -1.72
CA LEU A 145 -15.43 6.57 -2.71
C LEU A 145 -15.74 5.14 -3.13
N TYR A 146 -15.61 4.89 -4.43
CA TYR A 146 -15.59 3.53 -4.97
C TYR A 146 -14.65 3.47 -6.15
N GLY A 147 -14.11 2.29 -6.41
CA GLY A 147 -13.18 2.16 -7.51
C GLY A 147 -12.46 0.84 -7.55
N GLY A 148 -11.28 0.87 -8.16
CA GLY A 148 -10.42 -0.29 -8.27
C GLY A 148 -8.95 0.09 -8.17
N ALA A 149 -8.10 -0.93 -8.01
CA ALA A 149 -6.66 -0.75 -8.07
C ALA A 149 -6.00 -1.91 -8.82
N ILE A 150 -4.92 -1.58 -9.52
CA ILE A 150 -3.97 -2.55 -10.06
C ILE A 150 -2.70 -2.44 -9.23
N THR A 151 -2.20 -3.58 -8.75
CA THR A 151 -1.05 -3.63 -7.85
C THR A 151 0.00 -4.57 -8.40
N LEU A 152 1.22 -4.10 -8.55
CA LEU A 152 2.41 -4.93 -8.70
C LEU A 152 3.00 -5.17 -7.31
N GLU A 153 3.17 -6.41 -6.93
CA GLU A 153 3.66 -6.79 -5.61
C GLU A 153 4.88 -7.70 -5.73
N VAL A 154 5.89 -7.42 -4.92
CA VAL A 154 7.07 -8.26 -4.73
C VAL A 154 7.12 -8.72 -3.29
N GLU A 155 7.08 -10.02 -3.08
CA GLU A 155 7.25 -10.67 -1.77
C GLU A 155 8.65 -11.22 -1.65
N ALA A 156 9.34 -10.89 -0.55
CA ALA A 156 10.63 -11.45 -0.18
C ALA A 156 10.50 -12.19 1.16
N TYR A 157 10.61 -13.50 1.15
CA TYR A 157 10.56 -14.32 2.36
C TYR A 157 11.86 -14.18 3.15
N LEU A 158 11.81 -13.43 4.25
CA LEU A 158 12.92 -13.31 5.19
C LEU A 158 13.04 -14.57 6.06
N THR A 159 11.88 -15.09 6.46
CA THR A 159 11.74 -16.39 7.15
C THR A 159 10.47 -17.06 6.64
N ASP A 160 10.18 -18.27 7.08
CA ASP A 160 8.92 -18.95 6.71
C ASP A 160 7.67 -18.27 7.28
N ARG A 161 7.84 -17.36 8.25
CA ARG A 161 6.75 -16.63 8.91
C ARG A 161 6.73 -15.13 8.62
N VAL A 162 7.85 -14.57 8.16
CA VAL A 162 7.99 -13.12 7.94
C VAL A 162 8.35 -12.85 6.49
N ILE A 163 7.52 -12.08 5.83
CA ILE A 163 7.65 -11.71 4.43
C ILE A 163 7.74 -10.19 4.33
N LEU A 164 8.77 -9.70 3.68
CA LEU A 164 8.85 -8.31 3.28
C LEU A 164 8.04 -8.15 1.98
N VAL A 165 7.19 -7.15 1.92
CA VAL A 165 6.32 -6.87 0.77
C VAL A 165 6.63 -5.47 0.24
N LEU A 166 6.91 -5.38 -1.06
CA LEU A 166 7.03 -4.12 -1.78
C LEU A 166 5.86 -4.01 -2.75
N THR A 167 5.20 -2.86 -2.79
CA THR A 167 4.04 -2.64 -3.65
C THR A 167 4.18 -1.37 -4.47
N GLY A 168 3.85 -1.48 -5.76
CA GLY A 168 3.54 -0.36 -6.63
C GLY A 168 2.09 -0.50 -7.07
N ARG A 169 1.26 0.50 -6.82
CA ARG A 169 -0.19 0.43 -7.02
C ARG A 169 -0.67 1.68 -7.74
N GLU A 170 -1.57 1.47 -8.70
CA GLU A 170 -2.36 2.52 -9.30
C GLU A 170 -3.83 2.36 -8.88
N ARG A 171 -4.39 3.38 -8.25
CA ARG A 171 -5.80 3.42 -7.83
C ARG A 171 -6.59 4.30 -8.78
N ILE A 172 -7.76 3.81 -9.16
CA ILE A 172 -8.74 4.54 -9.97
C ILE A 172 -9.99 4.67 -9.12
N LEU A 173 -10.27 5.91 -8.66
CA LEU A 173 -11.36 6.20 -7.73
C LEU A 173 -12.38 7.14 -8.37
N TRP A 174 -13.63 6.85 -8.11
CA TRP A 174 -14.79 7.71 -8.43
C TRP A 174 -15.43 8.18 -7.14
N GLY A 175 -16.13 9.32 -7.23
CA GLY A 175 -16.75 9.97 -6.08
C GLY A 175 -15.80 10.87 -5.29
N THR A 176 -14.50 10.87 -5.59
CA THR A 176 -13.51 11.74 -4.96
C THR A 176 -13.67 13.20 -5.38
N THR A 177 -13.30 14.11 -4.51
CA THR A 177 -13.21 15.56 -4.78
C THR A 177 -11.90 15.96 -5.47
N THR A 178 -10.94 15.01 -5.51
CA THR A 178 -9.56 15.25 -5.95
C THR A 178 -9.17 14.34 -7.05
N GLY A 179 -8.93 14.33 -8.15
CA GLY A 179 -8.46 13.45 -9.21
C GLY A 179 -8.83 11.96 -9.08
N HIS A 180 -8.92 11.28 -10.19
CA HIS A 180 -9.33 9.88 -10.24
C HIS A 180 -8.17 8.88 -10.09
N PHE A 181 -6.95 9.29 -10.41
CA PHE A 181 -5.75 8.43 -10.44
C PHE A 181 -4.83 8.77 -9.29
N HIS A 182 -4.42 7.75 -8.54
CA HIS A 182 -3.52 7.89 -7.41
C HIS A 182 -2.48 6.78 -7.42
N THR A 183 -1.24 7.14 -7.70
CA THR A 183 -0.10 6.22 -7.67
C THR A 183 0.42 6.07 -6.26
N GLN A 184 0.56 4.83 -5.79
CA GLN A 184 1.09 4.51 -4.46
C GLN A 184 2.33 3.64 -4.57
N PHE A 185 3.32 3.92 -3.73
CA PHE A 185 4.46 3.05 -3.49
C PHE A 185 4.57 2.74 -2.00
N GLY A 186 4.69 1.46 -1.69
CA GLY A 186 4.66 1.03 -0.32
C GLY A 186 5.60 -0.11 0.01
N ILE A 187 5.85 -0.21 1.30
CA ILE A 187 6.54 -1.32 1.93
C ILE A 187 5.65 -1.89 3.02
N GLY A 188 5.68 -3.19 3.17
CA GLY A 188 4.91 -3.89 4.19
C GLY A 188 5.67 -5.07 4.78
N CYS A 189 5.19 -5.53 5.90
CA CYS A 189 5.63 -6.75 6.53
C CYS A 189 4.41 -7.65 6.73
N ARG A 190 4.48 -8.87 6.17
CA ARG A 190 3.43 -9.88 6.30
C ARG A 190 3.89 -10.99 7.23
N PHE A 191 3.06 -11.27 8.22
CA PHE A 191 3.26 -12.33 9.20
C PHE A 191 2.33 -13.49 8.88
N MET A 192 2.91 -14.67 8.64
CA MET A 192 2.12 -15.89 8.42
C MET A 192 1.56 -16.39 9.75
N ILE A 193 0.23 -16.59 9.79
CA ILE A 193 -0.49 -16.92 11.02
C ILE A 193 -0.62 -18.44 11.21
N ASN A 194 -0.56 -19.21 10.11
CA ASN A 194 -0.68 -20.68 10.13
C ASN A 194 0.13 -21.32 9.01
#